data_a3f4d679c27ed6557c7d2c84fcae6f83
#
_entry.id   a3f4d679c27ed6557c7d2c84fcae6f83
#
_cell.length_a   1.000
_cell.length_b   1.000
_cell.length_c   1.000
_cell.angle_alpha   90.00
_cell.angle_beta   90.00
_cell.angle_gamma   90.00
#
_symmetry.space_group_name_H-M   'P 1'
#
loop_
_entity.id
_entity.type
_entity.pdbx_description
1 polymer ?
#
loop_
_entity_poly.entity_id
_entity_poly.type
_entity_poly.pdbx_seq_one_letter_code
_entity_poly.pdbx_strand_id
1 'polypeptide(L)'
;FMEYHAIEEAEAFGRIKDVLAERAAHGVEVRLFYDDVGSIGFIDPGFIKRMEAIGVECRVFNPVLPILNIFMNNRDHRKITVVDGKIGYTGGYNLADEYFNITHPYGVWKDTGIRLAGDAVASLTVTFLQMWNATAEADHEFQTYFPKLDYRAADTGFVQPYADGPLTDGYFAEDVYLNLIKSAKHFFYAATPYLIISDDMTRELCLAAERGVDVRIVTPGIPDKKLVYQTTRSYYAPLVRRGVRIYEYTPGFIHQKPVSYTHLRA
;
A
#
# COMPACT_ATOMS: atom_id res chain seq x y z
N PHE A 1 14.57 -2.19 6.36
CA PHE A 1 13.25 -2.56 6.89
C PHE A 1 12.29 -2.79 5.74
N MET A 2 11.54 -3.88 5.77
CA MET A 2 10.57 -4.22 4.73
C MET A 2 9.29 -4.74 5.38
N GLU A 3 8.14 -4.18 5.00
CA GLU A 3 6.80 -4.53 5.47
C GLU A 3 5.88 -4.71 4.28
N TYR A 4 5.27 -5.89 4.13
CA TYR A 4 4.42 -6.22 2.99
C TYR A 4 3.22 -7.06 3.40
N HIS A 5 2.07 -6.81 2.78
CA HIS A 5 0.88 -7.63 3.01
C HIS A 5 1.04 -9.04 2.47
N ALA A 6 1.59 -9.20 1.27
CA ALA A 6 1.78 -10.51 0.64
C ALA A 6 3.21 -10.66 0.12
N ILE A 7 3.77 -11.83 0.40
CA ILE A 7 5.07 -12.28 -0.10
C ILE A 7 4.88 -13.65 -0.74
N GLU A 8 5.34 -13.83 -1.97
CA GLU A 8 5.37 -15.10 -2.68
C GLU A 8 6.83 -15.54 -2.85
N GLU A 9 7.20 -16.75 -2.42
CA GLU A 9 8.53 -17.29 -2.68
C GLU A 9 8.66 -17.74 -4.15
N ALA A 10 8.59 -16.78 -5.07
CA ALA A 10 8.71 -16.96 -6.50
C ALA A 10 9.86 -16.10 -7.06
N GLU A 11 9.88 -15.81 -8.36
CA GLU A 11 11.02 -15.18 -9.02
C GLU A 11 11.29 -13.76 -8.51
N ALA A 12 10.24 -12.92 -8.37
CA ALA A 12 10.40 -11.54 -7.92
C ALA A 12 11.01 -11.45 -6.52
N PHE A 13 10.43 -12.18 -5.57
CA PHE A 13 10.95 -12.20 -4.20
C PHE A 13 12.29 -12.93 -4.10
N GLY A 14 12.52 -13.98 -4.91
CA GLY A 14 13.79 -14.68 -4.97
C GLY A 14 14.97 -13.73 -5.24
N ARG A 15 14.83 -12.85 -6.22
CA ARG A 15 15.85 -11.84 -6.54
C ARG A 15 16.07 -10.85 -5.38
N ILE A 16 15.00 -10.45 -4.69
CA ILE A 16 15.09 -9.57 -3.51
C ILE A 16 15.79 -10.33 -2.38
N LYS A 17 15.40 -11.56 -2.10
CA LYS A 17 15.98 -12.42 -1.06
C LYS A 17 17.49 -12.58 -1.22
N ASP A 18 17.97 -12.77 -2.43
CA ASP A 18 19.41 -12.89 -2.70
C ASP A 18 20.17 -11.62 -2.31
N VAL A 19 19.61 -10.44 -2.63
CA VAL A 19 20.19 -9.14 -2.22
C VAL A 19 20.15 -8.99 -0.69
N LEU A 20 19.03 -9.36 -0.04
CA LEU A 20 18.91 -9.27 1.43
C LEU A 20 19.96 -10.19 2.10
N ALA A 21 20.13 -11.41 1.63
CA ALA A 21 21.13 -12.34 2.12
C ALA A 21 22.57 -11.78 1.97
N GLU A 22 22.88 -11.23 0.80
CA GLU A 22 24.16 -10.58 0.56
C GLU A 22 24.41 -9.42 1.54
N ARG A 23 23.42 -8.54 1.74
CA ARG A 23 23.55 -7.40 2.65
C ARG A 23 23.68 -7.84 4.11
N ALA A 24 22.89 -8.81 4.55
CA ALA A 24 22.99 -9.39 5.89
C ALA A 24 24.39 -9.99 6.14
N ALA A 25 24.93 -10.73 5.19
CA ALA A 25 26.29 -11.27 5.25
C ALA A 25 27.39 -10.19 5.38
N HIS A 26 27.11 -8.96 4.93
CA HIS A 26 27.99 -7.81 5.10
C HIS A 26 27.68 -6.96 6.36
N GLY A 27 26.89 -7.49 7.28
CA GLY A 27 26.60 -6.84 8.56
C GLY A 27 25.47 -5.80 8.54
N VAL A 28 24.67 -5.75 7.48
CA VAL A 28 23.47 -4.91 7.44
C VAL A 28 22.37 -5.59 8.25
N GLU A 29 21.76 -4.85 9.17
CA GLU A 29 20.56 -5.29 9.87
C GLU A 29 19.36 -5.30 8.90
N VAL A 30 18.79 -6.48 8.64
CA VAL A 30 17.67 -6.66 7.75
C VAL A 30 16.46 -7.18 8.52
N ARG A 31 15.35 -6.46 8.45
CA ARG A 31 14.07 -6.82 9.08
C ARG A 31 12.97 -6.96 8.03
N LEU A 32 12.30 -8.09 8.03
CA LEU A 32 11.20 -8.40 7.15
C LEU A 32 9.93 -8.67 7.95
N PHE A 33 8.85 -7.95 7.62
CA PHE A 33 7.55 -8.06 8.26
C PHE A 33 6.47 -8.36 7.23
N TYR A 34 5.59 -9.33 7.49
CA TYR A 34 4.52 -9.67 6.56
C TYR A 34 3.21 -10.05 7.26
N ASP A 35 2.09 -9.91 6.54
CA ASP A 35 0.78 -10.35 7.01
C ASP A 35 0.56 -11.84 6.68
N ASP A 36 0.14 -12.62 7.67
CA ASP A 36 -0.03 -14.07 7.49
C ASP A 36 -1.13 -14.40 6.48
N VAL A 37 -2.31 -13.77 6.61
CA VAL A 37 -3.43 -14.02 5.68
C VAL A 37 -3.10 -13.57 4.26
N GLY A 38 -2.41 -12.43 4.13
CA GLY A 38 -1.98 -11.92 2.83
C GLY A 38 -1.02 -12.84 2.10
N SER A 39 -0.27 -13.66 2.84
CA SER A 39 0.75 -14.57 2.31
C SER A 39 0.31 -16.04 2.29
N ILE A 40 -0.93 -16.36 2.73
CA ILE A 40 -1.47 -17.72 2.69
C ILE A 40 -1.42 -18.28 1.26
N GLY A 41 -0.84 -19.48 1.12
CA GLY A 41 -0.70 -20.17 -0.16
C GLY A 41 0.50 -19.73 -1.00
N PHE A 42 1.19 -18.67 -0.60
CA PHE A 42 2.41 -18.15 -1.25
C PHE A 42 3.69 -18.56 -0.52
N ILE A 43 3.60 -18.75 0.80
CA ILE A 43 4.70 -19.19 1.66
C ILE A 43 4.25 -20.36 2.54
N ASP A 44 5.19 -21.14 3.02
CA ASP A 44 4.97 -22.26 3.94
C ASP A 44 5.44 -21.90 5.38
N PRO A 45 5.09 -22.70 6.41
CA PRO A 45 5.49 -22.44 7.81
C PRO A 45 7.01 -22.39 8.06
N GLY A 46 7.81 -22.85 7.12
CA GLY A 46 9.28 -22.80 7.20
C GLY A 46 9.88 -21.46 6.76
N PHE A 47 9.07 -20.55 6.21
CA PHE A 47 9.54 -19.29 5.62
C PHE A 47 10.38 -18.46 6.59
N ILE A 48 9.91 -18.23 7.81
CA ILE A 48 10.64 -17.45 8.83
C ILE A 48 12.02 -18.06 9.07
N LYS A 49 12.10 -19.38 9.28
CA LYS A 49 13.38 -20.07 9.50
C LYS A 49 14.34 -19.93 8.33
N ARG A 50 13.82 -19.93 7.09
CA ARG A 50 14.65 -19.70 5.90
C ARG A 50 15.19 -18.27 5.83
N MET A 51 14.41 -17.29 6.25
CA MET A 51 14.86 -15.89 6.31
C MET A 51 15.92 -15.71 7.42
N GLU A 52 15.69 -16.25 8.59
CA GLU A 52 16.66 -16.23 9.69
C GLU A 52 17.97 -16.91 9.33
N ALA A 53 17.91 -18.04 8.61
CA ALA A 53 19.10 -18.77 8.15
C ALA A 53 20.01 -17.96 7.21
N ILE A 54 19.48 -16.94 6.56
CA ILE A 54 20.25 -16.01 5.70
C ILE A 54 20.55 -14.67 6.40
N GLY A 55 20.29 -14.57 7.72
CA GLY A 55 20.59 -13.37 8.51
C GLY A 55 19.52 -12.28 8.44
N VAL A 56 18.32 -12.60 7.97
CA VAL A 56 17.18 -11.68 7.91
C VAL A 56 16.26 -11.95 9.10
N GLU A 57 16.11 -10.98 10.02
CA GLU A 57 15.11 -11.08 11.08
C GLU A 57 13.70 -10.96 10.46
N CYS A 58 12.87 -11.98 10.70
CA CYS A 58 11.56 -12.08 10.06
C CYS A 58 10.46 -12.23 11.10
N ARG A 59 9.43 -11.36 11.03
CA ARG A 59 8.25 -11.44 11.89
C ARG A 59 6.98 -11.49 11.06
N VAL A 60 5.94 -12.09 11.62
CA VAL A 60 4.61 -12.22 10.99
C VAL A 60 3.57 -11.44 11.78
N PHE A 61 2.71 -10.71 11.06
CA PHE A 61 1.56 -10.04 11.64
C PHE A 61 0.37 -10.98 11.73
N ASN A 62 -0.24 -11.03 12.93
CA ASN A 62 -1.50 -11.70 13.25
C ASN A 62 -1.61 -13.10 12.63
N PRO A 63 -0.79 -14.07 13.10
CA PRO A 63 -0.77 -15.44 12.60
C PRO A 63 -2.15 -16.09 12.66
N VAL A 64 -2.50 -16.83 11.63
CA VAL A 64 -3.76 -17.60 11.60
C VAL A 64 -3.62 -18.81 12.51
N LEU A 65 -4.28 -18.72 13.64
CA LEU A 65 -4.42 -19.84 14.56
C LEU A 65 -5.72 -20.61 14.25
N PRO A 66 -5.76 -21.95 14.43
CA PRO A 66 -6.94 -22.76 14.17
C PRO A 66 -8.07 -22.56 15.20
N ILE A 67 -8.08 -21.42 15.88
CA ILE A 67 -9.08 -21.02 16.88
C ILE A 67 -9.74 -19.74 16.38
N LEU A 68 -11.07 -19.62 16.56
CA LEU A 68 -11.81 -18.39 16.25
C LEU A 68 -11.20 -17.20 17.00
N ASN A 69 -10.53 -16.34 16.24
CA ASN A 69 -9.91 -15.12 16.75
C ASN A 69 -10.72 -13.92 16.25
N ILE A 70 -11.30 -13.16 17.19
CA ILE A 70 -12.07 -11.94 16.88
C ILE A 70 -11.23 -10.87 16.16
N PHE A 71 -9.92 -10.91 16.30
CA PHE A 71 -8.99 -10.02 15.63
C PHE A 71 -8.52 -10.53 14.25
N MET A 72 -9.03 -11.65 13.77
CA MET A 72 -8.61 -12.27 12.51
C MET A 72 -8.79 -11.33 11.30
N ASN A 73 -9.74 -10.40 11.37
CA ASN A 73 -10.00 -9.40 10.32
C ASN A 73 -9.03 -8.19 10.37
N ASN A 74 -8.28 -8.03 11.46
CA ASN A 74 -7.26 -6.99 11.52
C ASN A 74 -6.06 -7.48 10.71
N ARG A 75 -5.87 -6.87 9.52
CA ARG A 75 -4.80 -7.23 8.59
C ARG A 75 -3.89 -6.04 8.36
N ASP A 76 -2.60 -6.31 8.25
CA ASP A 76 -1.64 -5.33 7.79
C ASP A 76 -1.62 -5.30 6.26
N HIS A 77 -1.98 -4.16 5.68
CA HIS A 77 -2.03 -3.99 4.22
C HIS A 77 -1.00 -2.97 3.72
N ARG A 78 -0.04 -2.56 4.57
CA ARG A 78 1.00 -1.61 4.19
C ARG A 78 2.06 -2.27 3.32
N LYS A 79 2.75 -1.47 2.53
CA LYS A 79 3.90 -1.85 1.72
C LYS A 79 4.95 -0.77 1.93
N ILE A 80 5.93 -1.06 2.76
CA ILE A 80 6.97 -0.13 3.15
C ILE A 80 8.33 -0.80 2.97
N THR A 81 9.26 -0.10 2.36
CA THR A 81 10.68 -0.43 2.42
C THR A 81 11.46 0.80 2.84
N VAL A 82 12.26 0.69 3.88
CA VAL A 82 13.17 1.74 4.35
C VAL A 82 14.59 1.23 4.28
N VAL A 83 15.46 2.02 3.67
CA VAL A 83 16.90 1.75 3.56
C VAL A 83 17.64 2.82 4.35
N ASP A 84 18.35 2.41 5.41
CA ASP A 84 19.19 3.23 6.28
C ASP A 84 18.50 4.47 6.88
N GLY A 85 17.16 4.49 6.98
CA GLY A 85 16.41 5.68 7.38
C GLY A 85 16.54 6.88 6.42
N LYS A 86 17.12 6.69 5.23
CA LYS A 86 17.43 7.75 4.24
C LYS A 86 16.55 7.68 3.02
N ILE A 87 16.20 6.47 2.59
CA ILE A 87 15.38 6.21 1.41
C ILE A 87 14.20 5.35 1.82
N GLY A 88 13.01 5.74 1.41
CA GLY A 88 11.79 5.00 1.64
C GLY A 88 11.08 4.69 0.33
N TYR A 89 10.40 3.54 0.29
CA TYR A 89 9.51 3.15 -0.80
C TYR A 89 8.17 2.75 -0.21
N THR A 90 7.11 3.16 -0.88
CA THR A 90 5.74 2.72 -0.57
C THR A 90 4.91 2.67 -1.85
N GLY A 91 3.79 1.95 -1.82
CA GLY A 91 2.94 1.84 -3.00
C GLY A 91 1.85 0.78 -2.86
N GLY A 92 1.23 0.41 -3.99
CA GLY A 92 0.20 -0.62 -4.04
C GLY A 92 0.74 -2.05 -4.14
N TYR A 93 1.96 -2.23 -4.64
CA TYR A 93 2.54 -3.53 -4.98
C TYR A 93 2.92 -4.39 -3.78
N ASN A 94 2.68 -5.68 -3.89
CA ASN A 94 3.22 -6.71 -3.01
C ASN A 94 4.45 -7.40 -3.66
N LEU A 95 5.03 -8.37 -2.97
CA LEU A 95 6.20 -9.11 -3.44
C LEU A 95 5.78 -10.48 -4.01
N ALA A 96 5.01 -10.45 -5.10
CA ALA A 96 4.59 -11.62 -5.86
C ALA A 96 4.75 -11.35 -7.36
N ASP A 97 4.92 -12.40 -8.15
CA ASP A 97 5.34 -12.32 -9.55
C ASP A 97 4.38 -11.54 -10.45
N GLU A 98 3.07 -11.59 -10.19
CA GLU A 98 2.07 -10.85 -10.95
C GLU A 98 2.23 -9.32 -10.82
N TYR A 99 2.67 -8.82 -9.66
CA TYR A 99 2.89 -7.37 -9.45
C TYR A 99 4.03 -6.82 -10.30
N PHE A 100 4.94 -7.67 -10.73
CA PHE A 100 6.09 -7.33 -11.58
C PHE A 100 5.92 -7.77 -13.03
N ASN A 101 4.73 -8.26 -13.41
CA ASN A 101 4.43 -8.80 -14.73
C ASN A 101 5.39 -9.92 -15.15
N ILE A 102 5.85 -10.73 -14.23
CA ILE A 102 6.57 -11.98 -14.50
C ILE A 102 5.56 -13.06 -14.87
N THR A 103 4.42 -13.08 -14.17
CA THR A 103 3.23 -13.86 -14.52
C THR A 103 2.07 -12.94 -14.86
N HIS A 104 1.08 -13.43 -15.62
CA HIS A 104 -0.05 -12.61 -16.12
C HIS A 104 -1.43 -13.24 -15.86
N PRO A 105 -1.76 -13.65 -14.62
CA PRO A 105 -3.04 -14.33 -14.35
C PRO A 105 -4.26 -13.43 -14.64
N TYR A 106 -4.07 -12.11 -14.62
CA TYR A 106 -5.11 -11.10 -14.82
C TYR A 106 -4.74 -10.08 -15.91
N GLY A 107 -3.99 -10.52 -16.94
CA GLY A 107 -3.45 -9.64 -17.96
C GLY A 107 -2.30 -8.78 -17.46
N VAL A 108 -2.16 -7.57 -18.01
CA VAL A 108 -1.10 -6.65 -17.57
C VAL A 108 -1.47 -6.06 -16.21
N TRP A 109 -0.63 -6.32 -15.22
CA TRP A 109 -0.75 -5.72 -13.89
C TRP A 109 -0.21 -4.30 -13.89
N LYS A 110 -1.03 -3.35 -13.43
CA LYS A 110 -0.65 -1.94 -13.33
C LYS A 110 -0.67 -1.49 -11.88
N ASP A 111 0.52 -1.19 -11.34
CA ASP A 111 0.67 -0.65 -9.99
C ASP A 111 1.52 0.62 -9.98
N THR A 112 1.62 1.27 -8.82
CA THR A 112 2.40 2.49 -8.62
C THR A 112 3.14 2.40 -7.30
N GLY A 113 4.42 2.78 -7.33
CA GLY A 113 5.24 2.99 -6.16
C GLY A 113 5.85 4.38 -6.15
N ILE A 114 6.17 4.85 -4.97
CA ILE A 114 6.85 6.12 -4.72
C ILE A 114 8.18 5.82 -4.03
N ARG A 115 9.25 6.46 -4.51
CA ARG A 115 10.54 6.54 -3.81
C ARG A 115 10.66 7.90 -3.14
N LEU A 116 10.89 7.89 -1.85
CA LEU A 116 11.11 9.08 -1.02
C LEU A 116 12.59 9.16 -0.60
N ALA A 117 13.07 10.38 -0.45
CA ALA A 117 14.35 10.68 0.19
C ALA A 117 14.20 11.95 1.03
N GLY A 118 14.92 12.06 2.13
CA GLY A 118 14.83 13.20 3.04
C GLY A 118 13.91 12.93 4.24
N ASP A 119 13.45 13.99 4.89
CA ASP A 119 12.79 13.94 6.21
C ASP A 119 11.51 13.09 6.25
N ALA A 120 10.78 13.02 5.14
CA ALA A 120 9.55 12.19 5.05
C ALA A 120 9.80 10.69 5.27
N VAL A 121 11.04 10.21 5.08
CA VAL A 121 11.41 8.80 5.34
C VAL A 121 11.28 8.43 6.80
N ALA A 122 11.51 9.39 7.72
CA ALA A 122 11.34 9.18 9.15
C ALA A 122 9.91 8.70 9.49
N SER A 123 8.88 9.25 8.83
CA SER A 123 7.50 8.81 9.04
C SER A 123 7.28 7.35 8.65
N LEU A 124 7.86 6.90 7.52
CA LEU A 124 7.79 5.48 7.12
C LEU A 124 8.55 4.58 8.09
N THR A 125 9.70 5.05 8.60
CA THR A 125 10.49 4.33 9.61
C THR A 125 9.70 4.16 10.90
N VAL A 126 9.05 5.23 11.39
CA VAL A 126 8.17 5.16 12.58
C VAL A 126 7.03 4.19 12.36
N THR A 127 6.36 4.28 11.21
CA THR A 127 5.23 3.40 10.87
C THR A 127 5.63 1.92 10.90
N PHE A 128 6.79 1.58 10.31
CA PHE A 128 7.34 0.22 10.38
C PHE A 128 7.63 -0.21 11.82
N LEU A 129 8.38 0.62 12.57
CA LEU A 129 8.81 0.29 13.94
C LEU A 129 7.63 0.13 14.90
N GLN A 130 6.55 0.90 14.74
CA GLN A 130 5.34 0.74 15.54
C GLN A 130 4.75 -0.68 15.41
N MET A 131 4.67 -1.21 14.19
CA MET A 131 4.15 -2.56 13.98
C MET A 131 5.15 -3.64 14.38
N TRP A 132 6.41 -3.44 14.08
CA TRP A 132 7.48 -4.34 14.45
C TRP A 132 7.53 -4.56 15.97
N ASN A 133 7.48 -3.47 16.72
CA ASN A 133 7.55 -3.48 18.19
C ASN A 133 6.24 -3.90 18.87
N ALA A 134 5.11 -3.87 18.14
CA ALA A 134 3.85 -4.39 18.67
C ALA A 134 3.75 -5.93 18.64
N THR A 135 4.63 -6.61 17.90
CA THR A 135 4.53 -8.07 17.69
C THR A 135 5.51 -8.92 18.52
N ALA A 136 6.53 -8.31 19.09
CA ALA A 136 7.51 -8.99 19.95
C ALA A 136 8.21 -7.96 20.86
N GLU A 137 9.31 -8.36 21.50
CA GLU A 137 10.13 -7.47 22.32
C GLU A 137 10.48 -6.19 21.53
N ALA A 138 10.22 -5.03 22.15
CA ALA A 138 10.41 -3.74 21.54
C ALA A 138 11.88 -3.32 21.55
N ASP A 139 12.29 -2.60 20.51
CA ASP A 139 13.58 -1.92 20.50
C ASP A 139 13.62 -0.82 21.58
N HIS A 140 14.78 -0.63 22.19
CA HIS A 140 14.99 0.43 23.17
C HIS A 140 15.82 1.60 22.60
N GLU A 141 16.55 1.38 21.51
CA GLU A 141 17.46 2.36 20.89
C GLU A 141 17.01 2.81 19.52
N PHE A 142 15.83 3.46 19.45
CA PHE A 142 15.26 3.91 18.16
C PHE A 142 16.11 4.93 17.43
N GLN A 143 16.95 5.70 18.13
CA GLN A 143 17.70 6.82 17.55
C GLN A 143 18.64 6.38 16.42
N THR A 144 19.10 5.14 16.43
CA THR A 144 19.97 4.58 15.39
C THR A 144 19.31 4.53 14.02
N TYR A 145 17.97 4.47 13.96
CA TYR A 145 17.19 4.39 12.72
C TYR A 145 16.81 5.75 12.15
N PHE A 146 17.18 6.85 12.83
CA PHE A 146 16.92 8.23 12.41
C PHE A 146 18.23 8.99 12.19
N PRO A 147 18.95 8.68 11.10
CA PRO A 147 20.23 9.33 10.85
C PRO A 147 20.03 10.82 10.56
N LYS A 148 21.04 11.62 10.88
CA LYS A 148 21.08 13.00 10.39
C LYS A 148 21.21 12.98 8.88
N LEU A 149 20.28 13.61 8.19
CA LEU A 149 20.25 13.65 6.74
C LEU A 149 21.01 14.88 6.24
N ASP A 150 21.93 14.68 5.30
CA ASP A 150 22.47 15.71 4.45
C ASP A 150 21.72 15.66 3.10
N TYR A 151 20.47 16.11 3.13
CA TYR A 151 19.57 16.10 1.97
C TYR A 151 19.08 17.51 1.69
N ARG A 152 19.23 17.91 0.44
CA ARG A 152 18.63 19.15 -0.07
C ARG A 152 17.61 18.80 -1.15
N ALA A 153 16.37 19.22 -0.95
CA ALA A 153 15.33 19.04 -1.95
C ALA A 153 15.70 19.78 -3.25
N ALA A 154 15.51 19.11 -4.37
CA ALA A 154 15.71 19.71 -5.70
C ALA A 154 14.53 20.60 -6.11
N ASP A 155 13.37 20.40 -5.48
CA ASP A 155 12.12 21.09 -5.79
C ASP A 155 11.39 21.51 -4.51
N THR A 156 10.40 22.38 -4.64
CA THR A 156 9.56 22.86 -3.54
C THR A 156 8.26 22.03 -3.51
N GLY A 157 8.00 21.40 -2.38
CA GLY A 157 6.78 20.61 -2.18
C GLY A 157 6.78 19.99 -0.80
N PHE A 158 5.63 19.45 -0.41
CA PHE A 158 5.48 18.76 0.86
C PHE A 158 5.10 17.30 0.59
N VAL A 159 5.71 16.39 1.34
CA VAL A 159 5.36 14.97 1.36
C VAL A 159 5.03 14.61 2.79
N GLN A 160 3.82 14.12 3.00
CA GLN A 160 3.33 13.73 4.32
C GLN A 160 2.89 12.26 4.29
N PRO A 161 3.78 11.32 4.61
CA PRO A 161 3.38 9.93 4.81
C PRO A 161 2.50 9.83 6.06
N TYR A 162 1.45 9.03 5.94
CA TYR A 162 0.59 8.68 7.07
C TYR A 162 0.14 7.22 6.94
N ALA A 163 -0.25 6.63 8.04
CA ALA A 163 -0.84 5.30 8.09
C ALA A 163 -2.12 5.35 8.91
N ASP A 164 -3.10 4.55 8.50
CA ASP A 164 -4.32 4.29 9.24
C ASP A 164 -4.27 2.87 9.81
N GLY A 165 -5.03 2.60 10.86
CA GLY A 165 -5.05 1.29 11.50
C GLY A 165 -6.22 1.13 12.46
N PRO A 166 -6.48 -0.10 12.92
CA PRO A 166 -7.62 -0.40 13.78
C PRO A 166 -7.55 0.25 15.18
N LEU A 167 -6.40 0.81 15.55
CA LEU A 167 -6.19 1.55 16.79
C LEU A 167 -6.32 3.07 16.62
N THR A 168 -6.58 3.53 15.38
CA THR A 168 -6.80 4.95 15.11
C THR A 168 -8.28 5.26 15.31
N ASP A 169 -8.58 6.20 16.19
CA ASP A 169 -9.96 6.68 16.37
C ASP A 169 -10.41 7.50 15.14
N GLY A 170 -11.59 7.14 14.58
CA GLY A 170 -12.19 7.82 13.44
C GLY A 170 -11.80 7.25 12.07
N TYR A 171 -12.14 8.00 11.02
CA TYR A 171 -12.00 7.62 9.60
C TYR A 171 -10.94 8.46 8.91
N PHE A 172 -9.75 8.57 9.51
CA PHE A 172 -8.72 9.52 9.08
C PHE A 172 -8.36 9.41 7.59
N ALA A 173 -8.14 8.21 7.08
CA ALA A 173 -7.83 8.02 5.66
C ALA A 173 -9.00 8.43 4.76
N GLU A 174 -10.23 8.11 5.13
CA GLU A 174 -11.42 8.50 4.38
C GLU A 174 -11.62 10.02 4.40
N ASP A 175 -11.42 10.66 5.56
CA ASP A 175 -11.50 12.11 5.72
C ASP A 175 -10.51 12.85 4.83
N VAL A 176 -9.30 12.31 4.66
CA VAL A 176 -8.32 12.86 3.70
C VAL A 176 -8.88 12.80 2.28
N TYR A 177 -9.41 11.66 1.84
CA TYR A 177 -10.04 11.55 0.51
C TYR A 177 -11.22 12.50 0.33
N LEU A 178 -12.10 12.61 1.32
CA LEU A 178 -13.24 13.53 1.29
C LEU A 178 -12.77 14.98 1.16
N ASN A 179 -11.72 15.37 1.90
CA ASN A 179 -11.14 16.71 1.79
C ASN A 179 -10.54 16.98 0.40
N LEU A 180 -9.86 15.98 -0.21
CA LEU A 180 -9.34 16.10 -1.57
C LEU A 180 -10.47 16.31 -2.59
N ILE A 181 -11.56 15.52 -2.51
CA ILE A 181 -12.73 15.63 -3.40
C ILE A 181 -13.42 16.99 -3.24
N LYS A 182 -13.63 17.45 -1.99
CA LYS A 182 -14.24 18.74 -1.67
C LYS A 182 -13.39 19.92 -2.17
N SER A 183 -12.08 19.80 -2.08
CA SER A 183 -11.13 20.84 -2.48
C SER A 183 -10.89 20.88 -4.00
N ALA A 184 -11.26 19.84 -4.76
CA ALA A 184 -11.06 19.79 -6.20
C ALA A 184 -11.79 20.91 -6.93
N LYS A 185 -11.07 21.59 -7.86
CA LYS A 185 -11.58 22.74 -8.64
C LYS A 185 -11.79 22.44 -10.11
N HIS A 186 -10.86 21.75 -10.75
CA HIS A 186 -10.91 21.46 -12.19
C HIS A 186 -11.04 19.98 -12.46
N PHE A 187 -10.24 19.15 -11.80
CA PHE A 187 -10.30 17.71 -11.96
C PHE A 187 -10.03 16.94 -10.66
N PHE A 188 -10.54 15.73 -10.61
CA PHE A 188 -10.24 14.72 -9.63
C PHE A 188 -10.16 13.37 -10.35
N TYR A 189 -8.97 12.80 -10.46
CA TYR A 189 -8.70 11.52 -11.13
C TYR A 189 -8.21 10.50 -10.11
N ALA A 190 -8.85 9.36 -10.06
CA ALA A 190 -8.50 8.29 -9.16
C ALA A 190 -8.42 6.94 -9.89
N ALA A 191 -7.55 6.06 -9.42
CA ALA A 191 -7.58 4.66 -9.80
C ALA A 191 -7.72 3.80 -8.55
N THR A 192 -8.45 2.71 -8.66
CA THR A 192 -8.65 1.76 -7.56
C THR A 192 -8.93 0.36 -8.09
N PRO A 193 -8.35 -0.70 -7.48
CA PRO A 193 -8.71 -2.06 -7.84
C PRO A 193 -10.15 -2.43 -7.46
N TYR A 194 -10.68 -1.79 -6.40
CA TYR A 194 -11.99 -2.09 -5.86
C TYR A 194 -12.73 -0.79 -5.53
N LEU A 195 -13.73 -0.45 -6.33
CA LEU A 195 -14.58 0.70 -6.07
C LEU A 195 -15.71 0.29 -5.12
N ILE A 196 -15.37 0.18 -3.83
CA ILE A 196 -16.30 -0.11 -2.74
C ILE A 196 -16.10 1.01 -1.73
N ILE A 197 -16.97 2.00 -1.77
CA ILE A 197 -16.81 3.27 -1.06
C ILE A 197 -18.05 3.54 -0.20
N SER A 198 -17.90 4.41 0.79
CA SER A 198 -19.00 4.85 1.63
C SER A 198 -20.04 5.69 0.88
N ASP A 199 -21.20 5.87 1.49
CA ASP A 199 -22.22 6.77 0.97
C ASP A 199 -21.73 8.22 0.93
N ASP A 200 -20.92 8.63 1.90
CA ASP A 200 -20.33 9.97 1.94
C ASP A 200 -19.36 10.19 0.77
N MET A 201 -18.46 9.25 0.50
CA MET A 201 -17.57 9.32 -0.67
C MET A 201 -18.37 9.33 -1.98
N THR A 202 -19.37 8.48 -2.10
CA THR A 202 -20.26 8.43 -3.28
C THR A 202 -20.94 9.79 -3.49
N ARG A 203 -21.47 10.37 -2.44
CA ARG A 203 -22.13 11.68 -2.47
C ARG A 203 -21.18 12.80 -2.87
N GLU A 204 -19.98 12.85 -2.27
CA GLU A 204 -19.02 13.91 -2.55
C GLU A 204 -18.44 13.83 -3.97
N LEU A 205 -18.20 12.64 -4.51
CA LEU A 205 -17.81 12.45 -5.91
C LEU A 205 -18.89 12.97 -6.87
N CYS A 206 -20.15 12.66 -6.58
CA CYS A 206 -21.28 13.18 -7.37
C CYS A 206 -21.37 14.71 -7.27
N LEU A 207 -21.30 15.28 -6.07
CA LEU A 207 -21.35 16.73 -5.87
C LEU A 207 -20.17 17.45 -6.54
N ALA A 208 -18.97 16.83 -6.56
CA ALA A 208 -17.84 17.37 -7.29
C ALA A 208 -18.11 17.43 -8.80
N ALA A 209 -18.64 16.35 -9.38
CA ALA A 209 -19.02 16.32 -10.79
C ALA A 209 -20.11 17.33 -11.12
N GLU A 210 -21.13 17.48 -10.27
CA GLU A 210 -22.21 18.47 -10.43
C GLU A 210 -21.74 19.92 -10.32
N ARG A 211 -20.65 20.17 -9.55
CA ARG A 211 -19.96 21.47 -9.51
C ARG A 211 -19.14 21.78 -10.76
N GLY A 212 -19.05 20.84 -11.71
CA GLY A 212 -18.29 20.98 -12.94
C GLY A 212 -16.85 20.49 -12.84
N VAL A 213 -16.46 19.80 -11.77
CA VAL A 213 -15.17 19.13 -11.66
C VAL A 213 -15.16 17.91 -12.60
N ASP A 214 -14.12 17.74 -13.41
CA ASP A 214 -13.93 16.54 -14.22
C ASP A 214 -13.50 15.37 -13.31
N VAL A 215 -14.47 14.56 -12.88
CA VAL A 215 -14.23 13.40 -12.00
C VAL A 215 -14.08 12.14 -12.83
N ARG A 216 -12.91 11.50 -12.76
CA ARG A 216 -12.62 10.24 -13.46
C ARG A 216 -12.11 9.16 -12.50
N ILE A 217 -12.67 7.97 -12.63
CA ILE A 217 -12.27 6.79 -11.86
C ILE A 217 -11.88 5.68 -12.84
N VAL A 218 -10.74 5.05 -12.58
CA VAL A 218 -10.27 3.90 -13.36
C VAL A 218 -10.29 2.65 -12.48
N THR A 219 -10.92 1.59 -12.97
CA THR A 219 -11.05 0.30 -12.31
C THR A 219 -10.46 -0.81 -13.20
N PRO A 220 -10.26 -2.05 -12.69
CA PRO A 220 -9.77 -3.15 -13.50
C PRO A 220 -10.71 -3.52 -14.66
N GLY A 221 -10.15 -3.89 -15.80
CA GLY A 221 -10.89 -4.50 -16.90
C GLY A 221 -10.94 -6.03 -16.80
N ILE A 222 -9.89 -6.64 -16.20
CA ILE A 222 -9.85 -8.08 -15.90
C ILE A 222 -9.77 -8.23 -14.38
N PRO A 223 -10.79 -8.81 -13.72
CA PRO A 223 -10.83 -8.90 -12.27
C PRO A 223 -9.99 -10.06 -11.71
N ASP A 224 -9.39 -9.85 -10.53
CA ASP A 224 -8.80 -10.91 -9.71
C ASP A 224 -9.86 -11.70 -8.92
N LYS A 225 -10.93 -11.02 -8.46
CA LYS A 225 -12.01 -11.56 -7.63
C LYS A 225 -13.37 -11.21 -8.22
N LYS A 226 -14.06 -12.19 -8.80
CA LYS A 226 -15.33 -11.99 -9.53
C LYS A 226 -16.42 -11.32 -8.68
N LEU A 227 -16.61 -11.72 -7.42
CA LEU A 227 -17.62 -11.13 -6.54
C LEU A 227 -17.31 -9.67 -6.19
N VAL A 228 -16.06 -9.37 -5.86
CA VAL A 228 -15.62 -8.01 -5.56
C VAL A 228 -15.76 -7.11 -6.79
N TYR A 229 -15.51 -7.64 -7.98
CA TYR A 229 -15.71 -6.92 -9.22
C TYR A 229 -17.19 -6.61 -9.49
N GLN A 230 -18.10 -7.56 -9.22
CA GLN A 230 -19.54 -7.30 -9.34
C GLN A 230 -19.98 -6.21 -8.35
N THR A 231 -19.48 -6.23 -7.11
CA THR A 231 -19.72 -5.17 -6.13
C THR A 231 -19.19 -3.83 -6.64
N THR A 232 -17.95 -3.77 -7.14
CA THR A 232 -17.37 -2.57 -7.76
C THR A 232 -18.29 -2.01 -8.85
N ARG A 233 -18.79 -2.85 -9.75
CA ARG A 233 -19.67 -2.43 -10.85
C ARG A 233 -21.03 -1.94 -10.39
N SER A 234 -21.50 -2.35 -9.22
CA SER A 234 -22.77 -1.84 -8.66
C SER A 234 -22.72 -0.35 -8.35
N TYR A 235 -21.54 0.21 -8.07
CA TYR A 235 -21.34 1.64 -7.86
C TYR A 235 -21.28 2.47 -9.14
N TYR A 236 -21.16 1.85 -10.33
CA TYR A 236 -21.03 2.60 -11.57
C TYR A 236 -22.28 3.42 -11.90
N ALA A 237 -23.45 2.78 -11.87
CA ALA A 237 -24.68 3.44 -12.29
C ALA A 237 -25.04 4.67 -11.45
N PRO A 238 -24.97 4.65 -10.12
CA PRO A 238 -25.22 5.84 -9.29
C PRO A 238 -24.25 6.99 -9.61
N LEU A 239 -22.97 6.71 -9.77
CA LEU A 239 -21.93 7.69 -10.03
C LEU A 239 -22.05 8.29 -11.44
N VAL A 240 -22.19 7.43 -12.47
CA VAL A 240 -22.27 7.86 -13.88
C VAL A 240 -23.50 8.73 -14.13
N ARG A 241 -24.66 8.41 -13.53
CA ARG A 241 -25.89 9.21 -13.66
C ARG A 241 -25.71 10.64 -13.17
N ARG A 242 -24.75 10.89 -12.30
CA ARG A 242 -24.47 12.21 -11.72
C ARG A 242 -23.19 12.86 -12.25
N GLY A 243 -22.67 12.35 -13.39
CA GLY A 243 -21.60 12.99 -14.16
C GLY A 243 -20.18 12.48 -13.87
N VAL A 244 -20.00 11.52 -12.99
CA VAL A 244 -18.70 10.87 -12.77
C VAL A 244 -18.40 9.97 -13.98
N ARG A 245 -17.17 10.03 -14.49
CA ARG A 245 -16.71 9.20 -15.60
C ARG A 245 -15.94 8.00 -15.08
N ILE A 246 -16.36 6.80 -15.46
CA ILE A 246 -15.70 5.54 -15.05
C ILE A 246 -15.11 4.86 -16.27
N TYR A 247 -13.87 4.39 -16.13
CA TYR A 247 -13.11 3.69 -17.16
C TYR A 247 -12.65 2.34 -16.63
N GLU A 248 -12.69 1.32 -17.46
CA GLU A 248 -12.10 0.01 -17.16
C GLU A 248 -10.75 -0.12 -17.88
N TYR A 249 -9.71 -0.51 -17.14
CA TYR A 249 -8.37 -0.75 -17.68
C TYR A 249 -8.36 -2.07 -18.45
N THR A 250 -8.63 -2.01 -19.73
CA THR A 250 -8.82 -3.19 -20.61
C THR A 250 -7.59 -4.10 -20.76
N PRO A 251 -6.32 -3.63 -20.65
CA PRO A 251 -5.17 -4.53 -20.73
C PRO A 251 -5.05 -5.53 -19.59
N GLY A 252 -5.73 -5.30 -18.45
CA GLY A 252 -5.60 -6.21 -17.32
C GLY A 252 -6.13 -5.66 -15.99
N PHE A 253 -5.37 -5.91 -14.93
CA PHE A 253 -5.72 -5.53 -13.56
C PHE A 253 -4.98 -4.26 -13.13
N ILE A 254 -5.73 -3.19 -12.87
CA ILE A 254 -5.19 -1.96 -12.29
C ILE A 254 -5.26 -2.07 -10.76
N HIS A 255 -4.12 -2.14 -10.11
CA HIS A 255 -4.02 -2.25 -8.65
C HIS A 255 -3.49 -0.98 -7.99
N GLN A 256 -3.05 -0.02 -8.76
CA GLN A 256 -2.64 1.29 -8.25
C GLN A 256 -3.80 2.04 -7.56
N LYS A 257 -3.47 2.87 -6.57
CA LYS A 257 -4.43 3.65 -5.76
C LYS A 257 -4.06 5.14 -5.70
N PRO A 258 -3.64 5.76 -6.82
CA PRO A 258 -3.33 7.18 -6.86
C PRO A 258 -4.58 8.02 -6.95
N VAL A 259 -4.46 9.23 -6.42
CA VAL A 259 -5.37 10.34 -6.67
C VAL A 259 -4.55 11.51 -7.21
N SER A 260 -5.06 12.16 -8.24
CA SER A 260 -4.56 13.43 -8.75
C SER A 260 -5.70 14.43 -8.85
N TYR A 261 -5.50 15.64 -8.34
CA TYR A 261 -6.55 16.65 -8.32
C TYR A 261 -5.96 18.06 -8.36
N THR A 262 -6.80 19.04 -8.67
CA THR A 262 -6.44 20.46 -8.60
C THR A 262 -7.20 21.15 -7.47
N HIS A 263 -6.49 21.86 -6.60
CA HIS A 263 -7.05 22.62 -5.49
C HIS A 263 -6.77 24.14 -5.57
N LEU A 264 -5.83 24.56 -6.42
CA LEU A 264 -5.54 25.96 -6.68
C LEU A 264 -6.12 26.39 -8.04
N ARG A 265 -6.47 27.67 -8.16
CA ARG A 265 -6.71 28.26 -9.50
C ARG A 265 -5.38 28.31 -10.24
N ALA A 266 -5.34 27.72 -11.42
CA ALA A 266 -4.26 27.93 -12.36
C ALA A 266 -4.25 29.38 -12.83
#